data_44d38903865ef8c89c37cf3e4b9827f7
#
_entry.id   44d38903865ef8c89c37cf3e4b9827f7
#
_cell.length_a   1.000
_cell.length_b   1.000
_cell.length_c   1.000
_cell.angle_alpha   90.00
_cell.angle_beta   90.00
_cell.angle_gamma   90.00
#
_symmetry.space_group_name_H-M   'P 1'
#
loop_
_entity.id
_entity.type
_entity.pdbx_description
1 polymer ?
#
loop_
_entity_poly.entity_id
_entity_poly.type
_entity_poly.pdbx_seq_one_letter_code
_entity_poly.pdbx_strand_id
1 'polypeptide(L)'
;MHYISHIKDRLLLPMTLKRNFFITTLIFCFSACTSIPFTELNSRDNFQLEPETEFEIQVNKDLLPVEMDPILIENLGDAAKNYLEGIGHKHNKNASLVIEVSVASKDKVKVDDFRFYGYPMYRSYLYESDRINTIPEFFLRISIRDKDQDKTLWTGLTKWRKGSSYTPVDLPAAELLVENLMANL
;
A
#
# COMPACT_ATOMS: atom_id res chain seq x y z
N MET A 1 65.22 34.23 -8.83
CA MET A 1 63.98 34.97 -8.67
C MET A 1 62.93 34.47 -9.71
N HIS A 2 62.53 33.21 -9.67
CA HIS A 2 61.50 32.61 -10.57
C HIS A 2 60.93 31.35 -9.90
N TYR A 3 59.99 31.52 -8.99
CA TYR A 3 59.32 30.35 -8.41
C TYR A 3 57.91 30.73 -7.80
N ILE A 4 57.07 31.43 -8.52
CA ILE A 4 55.67 31.65 -8.12
C ILE A 4 54.83 31.85 -9.38
N SER A 5 54.57 30.80 -10.18
CA SER A 5 53.59 30.92 -11.26
C SER A 5 52.83 29.64 -11.57
N HIS A 6 52.91 28.61 -10.77
CA HIS A 6 52.30 27.30 -11.11
C HIS A 6 51.13 26.84 -10.22
N ILE A 7 50.52 27.69 -9.42
CA ILE A 7 49.43 27.26 -8.51
C ILE A 7 48.06 27.81 -8.92
N LYS A 8 47.94 28.58 -9.99
CA LYS A 8 46.63 29.20 -10.34
C LYS A 8 45.74 28.41 -11.30
N ASP A 9 46.20 27.33 -11.91
CA ASP A 9 45.44 26.64 -12.98
C ASP A 9 44.67 25.38 -12.55
N ARG A 10 44.57 25.08 -11.26
CA ARG A 10 43.93 23.83 -10.78
C ARG A 10 42.48 23.97 -10.25
N LEU A 11 41.81 25.10 -10.39
CA LEU A 11 40.50 25.29 -9.78
C LEU A 11 39.38 25.78 -10.71
N LEU A 12 39.62 25.72 -12.01
CA LEU A 12 38.54 25.97 -12.98
C LEU A 12 38.01 24.66 -13.55
N LEU A 13 37.28 23.88 -12.75
CA LEU A 13 36.39 22.87 -13.29
C LEU A 13 35.43 23.57 -14.25
N PRO A 14 35.31 23.09 -15.50
CA PRO A 14 34.45 23.74 -16.49
C PRO A 14 33.00 23.84 -15.94
N MET A 15 32.42 25.01 -16.13
CA MET A 15 31.11 25.38 -15.60
C MET A 15 30.01 24.35 -15.97
N THR A 16 30.20 23.66 -17.10
CA THR A 16 29.33 22.57 -17.58
C THR A 16 29.38 21.33 -16.67
N LEU A 17 30.53 20.99 -16.11
CA LEU A 17 30.70 19.83 -15.21
C LEU A 17 29.96 20.07 -13.86
N LYS A 18 30.06 21.33 -13.35
CA LYS A 18 29.34 21.72 -12.11
C LYS A 18 27.82 21.68 -12.30
N ARG A 19 27.33 22.15 -13.47
CA ARG A 19 25.90 22.15 -13.80
C ARG A 19 25.36 20.73 -13.93
N ASN A 20 26.07 19.85 -14.61
CA ASN A 20 25.63 18.45 -14.75
C ASN A 20 25.68 17.69 -13.43
N PHE A 21 26.69 17.92 -12.58
CA PHE A 21 26.77 17.32 -11.25
C PHE A 21 25.60 17.75 -10.35
N PHE A 22 25.22 19.05 -10.40
CA PHE A 22 24.09 19.58 -9.63
C PHE A 22 22.75 18.98 -10.08
N ILE A 23 22.54 18.80 -11.41
CA ILE A 23 21.34 18.20 -11.98
C ILE A 23 21.25 16.71 -11.60
N THR A 24 22.38 15.97 -11.66
CA THR A 24 22.43 14.55 -11.29
C THR A 24 22.15 14.35 -9.80
N THR A 25 22.68 15.20 -8.94
CA THR A 25 22.43 15.16 -7.49
C THR A 25 20.95 15.51 -7.18
N LEU A 26 20.35 16.45 -7.90
CA LEU A 26 18.97 16.82 -7.71
C LEU A 26 18.00 15.68 -8.08
N ILE A 27 18.32 14.90 -9.13
CA ILE A 27 17.49 13.75 -9.56
C ILE A 27 17.53 12.63 -8.50
N PHE A 28 18.64 12.43 -7.80
CA PHE A 28 18.77 11.44 -6.73
C PHE A 28 17.98 11.80 -5.47
N CYS A 29 17.72 13.09 -5.21
CA CYS A 29 16.94 13.52 -4.03
C CYS A 29 15.44 13.28 -4.16
N PHE A 30 14.92 12.99 -5.36
CA PHE A 30 13.50 12.68 -5.60
C PHE A 30 13.16 11.18 -5.49
N SER A 31 14.11 10.33 -5.09
CA SER A 31 13.82 8.96 -4.65
C SER A 31 13.07 9.04 -3.30
N ALA A 32 11.89 9.66 -3.32
CA ALA A 32 11.02 9.72 -2.16
C ALA A 32 10.75 8.29 -1.70
N CYS A 33 11.00 8.01 -0.43
CA CYS A 33 10.62 6.77 0.22
C CYS A 33 9.12 6.55 0.02
N THR A 34 8.74 5.78 -0.98
CA THR A 34 7.38 5.24 -1.08
C THR A 34 7.30 4.18 0.01
N SER A 35 6.60 4.49 1.09
CA SER A 35 6.29 3.48 2.09
C SER A 35 5.44 2.40 1.42
N ILE A 36 5.89 1.15 1.45
CA ILE A 36 5.14 0.02 0.88
C ILE A 36 4.02 -0.34 1.88
N PRO A 37 2.78 -0.54 1.44
CA PRO A 37 1.72 -1.00 2.32
C PRO A 37 2.07 -2.36 2.92
N PHE A 38 1.63 -2.61 4.14
CA PHE A 38 1.78 -3.92 4.77
C PHE A 38 1.06 -4.97 3.93
N THR A 39 1.77 -6.02 3.57
CA THR A 39 1.26 -7.17 2.80
C THR A 39 1.60 -8.46 3.52
N GLU A 40 0.61 -9.35 3.63
CA GLU A 40 0.78 -10.72 4.11
C GLU A 40 0.25 -11.67 3.05
N LEU A 41 1.06 -12.61 2.61
CA LEU A 41 0.75 -13.54 1.53
C LEU A 41 0.84 -14.96 2.04
N ASN A 42 -0.15 -15.78 1.70
CA ASN A 42 -0.16 -17.20 1.98
C ASN A 42 -0.53 -17.97 0.71
N SER A 43 0.26 -18.97 0.36
CA SER A 43 0.06 -19.81 -0.81
C SER A 43 0.09 -21.29 -0.41
N ARG A 44 -0.84 -22.08 -0.96
CA ARG A 44 -0.84 -23.51 -0.79
C ARG A 44 0.05 -24.16 -1.85
N ASP A 45 0.94 -25.04 -1.44
CA ASP A 45 1.77 -25.85 -2.33
C ASP A 45 2.55 -25.04 -3.39
N ASN A 46 2.95 -23.80 -3.02
CA ASN A 46 3.57 -22.84 -3.95
C ASN A 46 2.71 -22.58 -5.20
N PHE A 47 1.40 -22.45 -5.00
CA PHE A 47 0.47 -22.12 -6.09
C PHE A 47 0.96 -20.94 -6.91
N GLN A 48 0.93 -21.09 -8.20
CA GLN A 48 1.18 -20.03 -9.18
C GLN A 48 0.05 -20.06 -10.21
N LEU A 49 -0.35 -18.90 -10.65
CA LEU A 49 -1.37 -18.77 -11.68
C LEU A 49 -0.77 -19.17 -13.04
N GLU A 50 -1.36 -20.17 -13.70
CA GLU A 50 -0.92 -20.57 -15.04
C GLU A 50 -1.25 -19.47 -16.07
N PRO A 51 -0.41 -19.27 -17.10
CA PRO A 51 -0.70 -18.31 -18.17
C PRO A 51 -2.07 -18.57 -18.81
N GLU A 52 -2.77 -17.50 -19.20
CA GLU A 52 -4.09 -17.55 -19.85
C GLU A 52 -5.21 -18.24 -19.03
N THR A 53 -5.02 -18.39 -17.72
CA THR A 53 -6.05 -18.96 -16.84
C THR A 53 -7.33 -18.12 -16.88
N GLU A 54 -8.48 -18.80 -16.95
CA GLU A 54 -9.78 -18.16 -16.81
C GLU A 54 -10.14 -17.99 -15.34
N PHE A 55 -10.71 -16.82 -14.99
CA PHE A 55 -11.10 -16.50 -13.63
C PHE A 55 -12.44 -15.76 -13.56
N GLU A 56 -13.12 -15.89 -12.43
CA GLU A 56 -14.29 -15.10 -12.05
C GLU A 56 -13.93 -14.16 -10.91
N ILE A 57 -14.45 -12.93 -10.92
CA ILE A 57 -14.36 -12.01 -9.77
C ILE A 57 -15.63 -12.09 -8.97
N GLN A 58 -15.49 -12.31 -7.67
CA GLN A 58 -16.56 -12.22 -6.69
C GLN A 58 -16.22 -11.18 -5.63
N VAL A 59 -17.06 -10.16 -5.51
CA VAL A 59 -16.92 -9.13 -4.49
C VAL A 59 -17.86 -9.49 -3.33
N ASN A 60 -17.27 -9.79 -2.17
CA ASN A 60 -18.04 -10.11 -0.98
C ASN A 60 -18.48 -8.82 -0.27
N LYS A 61 -19.77 -8.52 -0.33
CA LYS A 61 -20.38 -7.34 0.28
C LYS A 61 -21.00 -7.62 1.66
N ASP A 62 -21.10 -8.88 2.08
CA ASP A 62 -21.82 -9.28 3.30
C ASP A 62 -21.11 -8.81 4.58
N LEU A 63 -19.79 -8.67 4.52
CA LEU A 63 -18.94 -8.22 5.63
C LEU A 63 -18.51 -6.76 5.53
N LEU A 64 -19.14 -6.00 4.60
CA LEU A 64 -18.73 -4.63 4.35
C LEU A 64 -18.98 -3.76 5.61
N PRO A 65 -17.93 -3.09 6.13
CA PRO A 65 -18.08 -2.15 7.24
C PRO A 65 -19.02 -1.01 6.89
N VAL A 66 -19.88 -0.60 7.83
CA VAL A 66 -20.88 0.48 7.63
C VAL A 66 -20.20 1.81 7.24
N GLU A 67 -18.96 2.00 7.68
CA GLU A 67 -18.16 3.21 7.40
C GLU A 67 -17.54 3.22 6.00
N MET A 68 -17.66 2.12 5.26
CA MET A 68 -17.07 1.99 3.94
C MET A 68 -18.09 2.25 2.85
N ASP A 69 -17.70 3.08 1.86
CA ASP A 69 -18.48 3.30 0.67
C ASP A 69 -18.53 2.01 -0.18
N PRO A 70 -19.74 1.50 -0.55
CA PRO A 70 -19.87 0.35 -1.42
C PRO A 70 -19.15 0.50 -2.78
N ILE A 71 -19.02 1.72 -3.31
CA ILE A 71 -18.30 1.98 -4.55
C ILE A 71 -16.82 1.61 -4.42
N LEU A 72 -16.25 1.80 -3.24
CA LEU A 72 -14.83 1.51 -3.01
C LEU A 72 -14.53 0.01 -3.15
N ILE A 73 -15.39 -0.87 -2.64
CA ILE A 73 -15.18 -2.31 -2.79
C ILE A 73 -15.42 -2.78 -4.23
N GLU A 74 -16.32 -2.11 -4.96
CA GLU A 74 -16.51 -2.35 -6.40
C GLU A 74 -15.25 -1.95 -7.17
N ASN A 75 -14.67 -0.79 -6.89
CA ASN A 75 -13.38 -0.36 -7.47
C ASN A 75 -12.25 -1.35 -7.18
N LEU A 76 -12.19 -1.95 -5.98
CA LEU A 76 -11.21 -2.98 -5.65
C LEU A 76 -11.42 -4.27 -6.47
N GLY A 77 -12.67 -4.65 -6.72
CA GLY A 77 -13.01 -5.76 -7.62
C GLY A 77 -12.61 -5.49 -9.06
N ASP A 78 -12.92 -4.29 -9.56
CA ASP A 78 -12.54 -3.88 -10.92
C ASP A 78 -11.01 -3.77 -11.06
N ALA A 79 -10.32 -3.26 -10.05
CA ALA A 79 -8.86 -3.22 -10.00
C ALA A 79 -8.23 -4.62 -10.07
N ALA A 80 -8.78 -5.59 -9.31
CA ALA A 80 -8.30 -6.98 -9.35
C ALA A 80 -8.52 -7.61 -10.72
N LYS A 81 -9.67 -7.36 -11.34
CA LYS A 81 -9.96 -7.79 -12.71
C LYS A 81 -8.98 -7.19 -13.71
N ASN A 82 -8.83 -5.85 -13.70
CA ASN A 82 -7.93 -5.14 -14.62
C ASN A 82 -6.48 -5.64 -14.50
N TYR A 83 -6.01 -5.86 -13.26
CA TYR A 83 -4.68 -6.38 -13.02
C TYR A 83 -4.47 -7.76 -13.67
N LEU A 84 -5.39 -8.71 -13.44
CA LEU A 84 -5.29 -10.06 -14.00
C LEU A 84 -5.42 -10.08 -15.51
N GLU A 85 -6.33 -9.29 -16.08
CA GLU A 85 -6.45 -9.14 -17.54
C GLU A 85 -5.18 -8.50 -18.13
N GLY A 86 -4.57 -7.54 -17.43
CA GLY A 86 -3.32 -6.88 -17.82
C GLY A 86 -2.11 -7.81 -17.89
N ILE A 87 -2.07 -8.87 -17.08
CA ILE A 87 -1.01 -9.91 -17.11
C ILE A 87 -1.38 -11.13 -17.96
N GLY A 88 -2.52 -11.09 -18.69
CA GLY A 88 -2.87 -12.06 -19.72
C GLY A 88 -3.89 -13.12 -19.32
N HIS A 89 -4.53 -13.03 -18.17
CA HIS A 89 -5.62 -13.91 -17.76
C HIS A 89 -6.95 -13.45 -18.35
N LYS A 90 -7.96 -14.33 -18.40
CA LYS A 90 -9.25 -14.05 -19.04
C LYS A 90 -10.39 -14.09 -18.03
N HIS A 91 -11.13 -12.98 -17.92
CA HIS A 91 -12.33 -12.96 -17.09
C HIS A 91 -13.46 -13.77 -17.74
N ASN A 92 -13.96 -14.79 -17.01
CA ASN A 92 -15.09 -15.61 -17.39
C ASN A 92 -15.96 -15.89 -16.15
N LYS A 93 -17.25 -15.53 -16.21
CA LYS A 93 -18.21 -15.73 -15.10
C LYS A 93 -18.43 -17.20 -14.73
N ASN A 94 -18.08 -18.14 -15.60
CA ASN A 94 -18.22 -19.58 -15.39
C ASN A 94 -16.88 -20.27 -15.10
N ALA A 95 -15.83 -19.50 -14.84
CA ALA A 95 -14.53 -20.08 -14.50
C ALA A 95 -14.58 -20.90 -13.21
N SER A 96 -13.78 -21.97 -13.17
CA SER A 96 -13.58 -22.75 -11.93
C SER A 96 -12.77 -22.00 -10.89
N LEU A 97 -11.90 -21.09 -11.32
CA LEU A 97 -11.08 -20.29 -10.46
C LEU A 97 -11.80 -18.98 -10.08
N VAL A 98 -12.00 -18.76 -8.79
CA VAL A 98 -12.66 -17.57 -8.26
C VAL A 98 -11.66 -16.72 -7.51
N ILE A 99 -11.65 -15.44 -7.85
CA ILE A 99 -10.93 -14.39 -7.13
C ILE A 99 -11.95 -13.68 -6.25
N GLU A 100 -11.91 -13.94 -4.96
CA GLU A 100 -12.80 -13.33 -3.98
C GLU A 100 -12.14 -12.08 -3.38
N VAL A 101 -12.80 -10.94 -3.50
CA VAL A 101 -12.38 -9.66 -2.91
C VAL A 101 -13.28 -9.35 -1.72
N SER A 102 -12.68 -9.20 -0.55
CA SER A 102 -13.41 -8.90 0.68
C SER A 102 -12.70 -7.83 1.50
N VAL A 103 -13.49 -7.00 2.21
CA VAL A 103 -12.97 -5.97 3.10
C VAL A 103 -13.61 -6.13 4.48
N ALA A 104 -12.78 -6.01 5.51
CA ALA A 104 -13.21 -5.98 6.90
C ALA A 104 -12.62 -4.75 7.60
N SER A 105 -13.21 -4.34 8.72
CA SER A 105 -12.65 -3.30 9.59
C SER A 105 -12.38 -3.82 10.99
N LYS A 106 -11.40 -3.19 11.64
CA LYS A 106 -11.10 -3.40 13.05
C LYS A 106 -10.78 -2.05 13.68
N ASP A 107 -11.41 -1.79 14.81
CA ASP A 107 -11.11 -0.61 15.60
C ASP A 107 -9.77 -0.76 16.29
N LYS A 108 -8.88 0.21 16.06
CA LYS A 108 -7.63 0.34 16.80
C LYS A 108 -7.79 1.42 17.86
N VAL A 109 -7.82 1.00 19.10
CA VAL A 109 -7.85 1.91 20.25
C VAL A 109 -6.44 2.47 20.46
N LYS A 110 -6.27 3.79 20.32
CA LYS A 110 -5.09 4.51 20.79
C LYS A 110 -5.42 5.17 22.13
N VAL A 111 -4.69 4.79 23.14
CA VAL A 111 -4.65 5.51 24.41
C VAL A 111 -3.47 6.47 24.31
N ASP A 112 -3.74 7.77 24.14
CA ASP A 112 -2.69 8.78 24.17
C ASP A 112 -2.37 9.06 25.65
N ASP A 113 -1.35 8.36 26.17
CA ASP A 113 -0.74 8.63 27.48
C ASP A 113 -0.03 9.99 27.41
N PHE A 114 -0.73 11.05 27.72
CA PHE A 114 -0.12 12.36 27.95
C PHE A 114 0.62 12.33 29.29
N ARG A 115 1.77 11.70 29.36
CA ARG A 115 2.70 11.90 30.47
C ARG A 115 3.40 13.23 30.28
N PHE A 116 2.83 14.26 30.87
CA PHE A 116 3.47 15.55 30.98
C PHE A 116 4.69 15.41 31.93
N TYR A 117 5.89 15.32 31.38
CA TYR A 117 7.14 15.54 32.11
C TYR A 117 7.29 17.03 32.39
N GLY A 118 6.51 17.56 33.30
CA GLY A 118 6.56 18.96 33.69
C GLY A 118 6.41 19.09 35.20
N TYR A 119 7.42 19.70 35.81
CA TYR A 119 7.57 20.20 37.18
C TYR A 119 6.45 19.91 38.20
N PRO A 120 6.77 19.40 39.39
CA PRO A 120 5.81 18.89 40.38
C PRO A 120 5.04 19.97 41.16
N MET A 121 4.98 21.24 40.72
CA MET A 121 4.42 22.31 41.52
C MET A 121 3.03 22.85 41.18
N TYR A 122 2.37 22.32 40.15
CA TYR A 122 0.98 22.67 39.85
C TYR A 122 0.15 21.41 39.60
N ARG A 123 -0.18 20.67 40.65
CA ARG A 123 -1.32 19.75 40.65
C ARG A 123 -2.60 20.57 40.72
N SER A 124 -2.97 21.25 39.69
CA SER A 124 -4.33 21.71 39.54
C SER A 124 -5.14 20.59 38.89
N TYR A 125 -6.25 20.30 39.50
CA TYR A 125 -7.31 19.33 39.21
C TYR A 125 -7.91 19.45 37.79
N LEU A 126 -7.09 19.29 36.78
CA LEU A 126 -7.59 19.01 35.44
C LEU A 126 -7.63 17.48 35.33
N TYR A 127 -8.81 16.94 35.46
CA TYR A 127 -9.12 15.59 35.03
C TYR A 127 -8.70 15.50 33.53
N GLU A 128 -7.48 15.08 33.28
CA GLU A 128 -7.07 14.62 31.96
C GLU A 128 -7.86 13.34 31.70
N SER A 129 -8.99 13.50 31.03
CA SER A 129 -9.66 12.36 30.43
C SER A 129 -8.73 11.79 29.37
N ASP A 130 -8.23 10.58 29.59
CA ASP A 130 -7.54 9.81 28.58
C ASP A 130 -8.36 9.88 27.30
N ARG A 131 -7.86 10.57 26.28
CA ARG A 131 -8.54 10.64 25.00
C ARG A 131 -8.35 9.31 24.31
N ILE A 132 -9.34 8.47 24.43
CA ILE A 132 -9.42 7.24 23.66
C ILE A 132 -9.78 7.63 22.23
N ASN A 133 -8.81 7.63 21.34
CA ASN A 133 -9.02 7.83 19.92
C ASN A 133 -9.13 6.47 19.23
N THR A 134 -10.33 6.16 18.75
CA THR A 134 -10.55 4.96 17.93
C THR A 134 -10.35 5.32 16.47
N ILE A 135 -9.37 4.68 15.83
CA ILE A 135 -9.10 4.86 14.40
C ILE A 135 -9.44 3.55 13.69
N PRO A 136 -10.42 3.52 12.77
CA PRO A 136 -10.73 2.31 12.02
C PRO A 136 -9.54 1.93 11.11
N GLU A 137 -9.13 0.69 11.20
CA GLU A 137 -8.16 0.04 10.32
C GLU A 137 -8.92 -0.93 9.41
N PHE A 138 -8.77 -0.77 8.10
CA PHE A 138 -9.42 -1.60 7.09
C PHE A 138 -8.45 -2.66 6.56
N PHE A 139 -8.97 -3.83 6.25
CA PHE A 139 -8.22 -4.99 5.75
C PHE A 139 -8.84 -5.43 4.43
N LEU A 140 -8.07 -5.35 3.35
CA LEU A 140 -8.40 -5.97 2.08
C LEU A 140 -7.83 -7.39 2.07
N ARG A 141 -8.69 -8.36 1.82
CA ARG A 141 -8.28 -9.73 1.51
C ARG A 141 -8.68 -10.07 0.09
N ILE A 142 -7.74 -10.56 -0.69
CA ILE A 142 -7.97 -11.19 -1.98
C ILE A 142 -7.64 -12.67 -1.81
N SER A 143 -8.59 -13.53 -2.17
CA SER A 143 -8.42 -14.99 -2.09
C SER A 143 -8.63 -15.61 -3.46
N ILE A 144 -7.79 -16.54 -3.84
CA ILE A 144 -7.97 -17.37 -5.05
C ILE A 144 -8.46 -18.74 -4.61
N ARG A 145 -9.64 -19.11 -5.09
CA ARG A 145 -10.30 -20.36 -4.73
C ARG A 145 -10.67 -21.17 -5.96
N ASP A 146 -10.41 -22.46 -5.89
CA ASP A 146 -10.91 -23.46 -6.85
C ASP A 146 -12.33 -23.86 -6.41
N LYS A 147 -13.34 -23.59 -7.26
CA LYS A 147 -14.74 -23.96 -7.01
C LYS A 147 -14.96 -25.46 -7.01
N ASP A 148 -14.28 -26.18 -7.91
CA ASP A 148 -14.50 -27.60 -8.12
C ASP A 148 -13.98 -28.43 -6.94
N GLN A 149 -12.87 -27.97 -6.33
CA GLN A 149 -12.26 -28.61 -5.17
C GLN A 149 -12.69 -27.97 -3.83
N ASP A 150 -13.40 -26.85 -3.87
CA ASP A 150 -13.73 -26.02 -2.71
C ASP A 150 -12.49 -25.69 -1.82
N LYS A 151 -11.39 -25.34 -2.47
CA LYS A 151 -10.12 -25.07 -1.80
C LYS A 151 -9.61 -23.68 -2.10
N THR A 152 -9.16 -23.01 -1.06
CA THR A 152 -8.40 -21.76 -1.20
C THR A 152 -6.96 -22.11 -1.54
N LEU A 153 -6.47 -21.57 -2.64
CA LEU A 153 -5.13 -21.82 -3.19
C LEU A 153 -4.14 -20.75 -2.79
N TRP A 154 -4.60 -19.50 -2.75
CA TRP A 154 -3.79 -18.35 -2.41
C TRP A 154 -4.60 -17.29 -1.68
N THR A 155 -3.97 -16.55 -0.78
CA THR A 155 -4.56 -15.38 -0.11
C THR A 155 -3.53 -14.28 0.04
N GLY A 156 -3.95 -13.06 -0.26
CA GLY A 156 -3.22 -11.84 0.03
C GLY A 156 -4.04 -10.96 0.99
N LEU A 157 -3.37 -10.39 1.97
CA LEU A 157 -3.93 -9.46 2.93
C LEU A 157 -3.12 -8.17 2.96
N THR A 158 -3.79 -7.05 2.82
CA THR A 158 -3.21 -5.72 3.06
C THR A 158 -4.12 -4.89 3.94
N LYS A 159 -3.60 -3.79 4.49
CA LYS A 159 -4.37 -2.93 5.39
C LYS A 159 -4.05 -1.46 5.16
N TRP A 160 -5.06 -0.63 5.40
CA TRP A 160 -4.90 0.82 5.42
C TRP A 160 -5.73 1.45 6.55
N ARG A 161 -5.49 2.72 6.81
CA ARG A 161 -6.29 3.53 7.74
C ARG A 161 -7.00 4.61 6.96
N LYS A 162 -8.16 5.02 7.45
CA LYS A 162 -8.88 6.16 6.87
C LYS A 162 -7.97 7.39 6.84
N GLY A 163 -7.86 8.02 5.67
CA GLY A 163 -7.02 9.19 5.46
C GLY A 163 -5.52 8.92 5.31
N SER A 164 -5.09 7.65 5.24
CA SER A 164 -3.71 7.32 4.83
C SER A 164 -3.54 7.51 3.32
N SER A 165 -2.28 7.64 2.87
CA SER A 165 -1.92 7.71 1.44
C SER A 165 -2.32 6.46 0.64
N TYR A 166 -2.64 5.36 1.33
CA TYR A 166 -3.08 4.08 0.74
C TYR A 166 -4.59 3.87 0.78
N THR A 167 -5.35 4.89 1.21
CA THR A 167 -6.81 4.78 1.17
C THR A 167 -7.24 4.71 -0.30
N PRO A 168 -7.90 3.63 -0.76
CA PRO A 168 -8.33 3.47 -2.15
C PRO A 168 -9.59 4.32 -2.42
N VAL A 169 -9.39 5.65 -2.48
CA VAL A 169 -10.48 6.64 -2.65
C VAL A 169 -11.10 6.62 -4.04
N ASP A 170 -10.36 6.14 -5.03
CA ASP A 170 -10.74 6.06 -6.45
C ASP A 170 -10.14 4.80 -7.09
N LEU A 171 -10.51 4.55 -8.34
CA LEU A 171 -10.02 3.37 -9.07
C LEU A 171 -8.49 3.33 -9.22
N PRO A 172 -7.79 4.42 -9.58
CA PRO A 172 -6.31 4.38 -9.64
C PRO A 172 -5.64 4.03 -8.31
N ALA A 173 -6.16 4.54 -7.18
CA ALA A 173 -5.64 4.19 -5.86
C ALA A 173 -5.96 2.72 -5.49
N ALA A 174 -7.11 2.20 -5.91
CA ALA A 174 -7.46 0.79 -5.77
C ALA A 174 -6.55 -0.11 -6.61
N GLU A 175 -6.26 0.28 -7.86
CA GLU A 175 -5.33 -0.44 -8.75
C GLU A 175 -3.94 -0.54 -8.14
N LEU A 176 -3.39 0.57 -7.61
CA LEU A 176 -2.08 0.57 -6.96
C LEU A 176 -2.04 -0.37 -5.74
N LEU A 177 -3.11 -0.40 -4.94
CA LEU A 177 -3.19 -1.25 -3.75
C LEU A 177 -3.27 -2.73 -4.13
N VAL A 178 -4.07 -3.07 -5.15
CA VAL A 178 -4.23 -4.43 -5.68
C VAL A 178 -2.96 -4.91 -6.36
N GLU A 179 -2.32 -4.07 -7.19
CA GLU A 179 -1.04 -4.38 -7.83
C GLU A 179 0.03 -4.74 -6.79
N ASN A 180 0.20 -3.91 -5.75
CA ASN A 180 1.15 -4.20 -4.67
C ASN A 180 0.84 -5.52 -3.93
N LEU A 181 -0.43 -5.89 -3.81
CA LEU A 181 -0.84 -7.14 -3.16
C LEU A 181 -0.59 -8.35 -4.04
N MET A 182 -0.87 -8.25 -5.34
CA MET A 182 -0.84 -9.36 -6.30
C MET A 182 0.47 -9.48 -7.09
N ALA A 183 1.43 -8.56 -6.90
CA ALA A 183 2.71 -8.54 -7.64
C ALA A 183 3.56 -9.81 -7.46
N ASN A 184 3.26 -10.64 -6.45
CA ASN A 184 3.97 -11.89 -6.17
C ASN A 184 3.08 -13.14 -6.35
N LEU A 185 2.07 -13.04 -7.20
CA LEU A 185 1.15 -14.13 -7.51
C LEU A 185 1.70 -15.13 -8.53
#